data_842b67ec7592fc2b74d4fc188ee6969d
#
_entry.id   842b67ec7592fc2b74d4fc188ee6969d
#
_cell.length_a   1.000
_cell.length_b   1.000
_cell.length_c   1.000
_cell.angle_alpha   90.00
_cell.angle_beta   90.00
_cell.angle_gamma   90.00
#
_symmetry.space_group_name_H-M   'P 1'
#
loop_
_entity.id
_entity.type
_entity.pdbx_description
1 polymer ?
#
loop_
_entity_poly.entity_id
_entity_poly.type
_entity_poly.pdbx_seq_one_letter_code
_entity_poly.pdbx_strand_id
1 'polypeptide(L)'
;MASIFNAEDTAAIISRIEKLTPITQHIWGTMTVSQMLAHIQEPVKVALGYTAPKRSVIGWLFGRAAKKGIINEKPFKQGLPTDSSFVIDNERNFETEKLEAIELLQALQQAGPSGITKNKHPFFGKLSAEEWDTLTIKHLDHHLRQFGV
;
A
#
# COMPACT_ATOMS: atom_id res chain seq x y z
N MET A 1 -1.60 17.18 5.32
CA MET A 1 -1.58 15.69 5.29
C MET A 1 -0.32 15.26 4.56
N ALA A 2 0.35 14.18 5.00
CA ALA A 2 1.50 13.65 4.28
C ALA A 2 1.11 13.17 2.87
N SER A 3 2.04 13.24 1.91
CA SER A 3 1.84 12.87 0.51
C SER A 3 2.97 12.00 0.01
N ILE A 4 2.63 10.90 -0.67
CA ILE A 4 3.64 10.03 -1.29
C ILE A 4 4.38 10.73 -2.44
N PHE A 5 3.86 11.82 -2.97
CA PHE A 5 4.50 12.62 -4.00
C PHE A 5 5.46 13.68 -3.43
N ASN A 6 5.42 13.91 -2.11
CA ASN A 6 6.37 14.78 -1.43
C ASN A 6 7.63 14.00 -1.04
N ALA A 7 8.80 14.51 -1.40
CA ALA A 7 10.07 13.81 -1.18
C ALA A 7 10.40 13.61 0.31
N GLU A 8 10.08 14.60 1.17
CA GLU A 8 10.34 14.52 2.61
C GLU A 8 9.42 13.51 3.29
N ASP A 9 8.13 13.50 2.92
CA ASP A 9 7.15 12.54 3.45
C ASP A 9 7.50 11.10 3.03
N THR A 10 7.88 10.91 1.76
CA THR A 10 8.33 9.60 1.26
C THR A 10 9.60 9.14 1.96
N ALA A 11 10.57 10.03 2.17
CA ALA A 11 11.79 9.72 2.92
C ALA A 11 11.48 9.32 4.38
N ALA A 12 10.51 9.96 5.02
CA ALA A 12 10.06 9.60 6.36
C ALA A 12 9.44 8.18 6.40
N ILE A 13 8.63 7.81 5.42
CA ILE A 13 8.08 6.45 5.28
C ILE A 13 9.21 5.44 5.07
N ILE A 14 10.14 5.71 4.15
CA ILE A 14 11.29 4.84 3.88
C ILE A 14 12.13 4.64 5.14
N SER A 15 12.41 5.69 5.90
CA SER A 15 13.14 5.60 7.17
C SER A 15 12.47 4.68 8.19
N ARG A 16 11.13 4.58 8.19
CA ARG A 16 10.39 3.61 9.02
C ARG A 16 10.60 2.18 8.49
N ILE A 17 10.54 1.97 7.17
CA ILE A 17 10.81 0.67 6.55
C ILE A 17 12.24 0.21 6.86
N GLU A 18 13.22 1.11 6.85
CA GLU A 18 14.62 0.80 7.15
C GLU A 18 14.83 0.27 8.57
N LYS A 19 13.98 0.65 9.54
CA LYS A 19 14.03 0.13 10.92
C LYS A 19 13.57 -1.32 11.06
N LEU A 20 12.86 -1.85 10.07
CA LEU A 20 12.41 -3.25 10.07
C LEU A 20 13.60 -4.20 9.91
N THR A 21 13.54 -5.33 10.60
CA THR A 21 14.52 -6.43 10.55
C THR A 21 13.81 -7.74 10.24
N PRO A 22 14.52 -8.80 9.82
CA PRO A 22 13.91 -10.10 9.53
C PRO A 22 13.16 -10.73 10.72
N ILE A 23 13.46 -10.30 11.94
CA ILE A 23 12.86 -10.80 13.17
C ILE A 23 11.78 -9.87 13.75
N THR A 24 11.49 -8.74 13.09
CA THR A 24 10.43 -7.83 13.54
C THR A 24 9.08 -8.55 13.53
N GLN A 25 8.37 -8.50 14.66
CA GLN A 25 7.07 -9.15 14.85
C GLN A 25 5.94 -8.16 14.66
N HIS A 26 4.81 -8.62 14.15
CA HIS A 26 3.59 -7.83 14.11
C HIS A 26 2.99 -7.65 15.52
N ILE A 27 2.36 -6.51 15.74
CA ILE A 27 1.60 -6.21 16.97
C ILE A 27 0.18 -6.79 16.86
N TRP A 28 -0.38 -6.84 15.65
CA TRP A 28 -1.65 -7.48 15.33
C TRP A 28 -1.61 -8.12 13.93
N GLY A 29 -2.58 -9.00 13.65
CA GLY A 29 -2.68 -9.69 12.36
C GLY A 29 -1.84 -10.96 12.31
N THR A 30 -1.59 -11.46 11.10
CA THR A 30 -0.94 -12.77 10.87
C THR A 30 0.23 -12.75 9.89
N MET A 31 0.42 -11.66 9.12
CA MET A 31 1.53 -11.57 8.17
C MET A 31 2.87 -11.55 8.89
N THR A 32 3.87 -12.20 8.30
CA THR A 32 5.28 -11.95 8.64
C THR A 32 5.70 -10.58 8.13
N VAL A 33 6.83 -10.05 8.63
CA VAL A 33 7.38 -8.77 8.15
C VAL A 33 7.68 -8.81 6.66
N SER A 34 8.17 -9.94 6.14
CA SER A 34 8.45 -10.12 4.70
C SER A 34 7.18 -10.15 3.87
N GLN A 35 6.13 -10.79 4.36
CA GLN A 35 4.82 -10.79 3.70
C GLN A 35 4.20 -9.39 3.69
N MET A 36 4.32 -8.64 4.77
CA MET A 36 3.85 -7.25 4.83
C MET A 36 4.60 -6.37 3.83
N LEU A 37 5.93 -6.50 3.74
CA LEU A 37 6.74 -5.76 2.76
C LEU A 37 6.31 -6.08 1.32
N ALA A 38 6.02 -7.35 1.00
CA ALA A 38 5.45 -7.73 -0.30
C ALA A 38 4.04 -7.15 -0.50
N HIS A 39 3.20 -7.20 0.53
CA HIS A 39 1.81 -6.73 0.48
C HIS A 39 1.71 -5.22 0.18
N ILE A 40 2.52 -4.39 0.82
CA ILE A 40 2.47 -2.94 0.59
C ILE A 40 2.91 -2.53 -0.82
N GLN A 41 3.63 -3.38 -1.54
CA GLN A 41 4.04 -3.16 -2.93
C GLN A 41 2.87 -3.29 -3.92
N GLU A 42 1.92 -4.18 -3.65
CA GLU A 42 0.89 -4.55 -4.63
C GLU A 42 0.04 -3.37 -5.11
N PRO A 43 -0.56 -2.53 -4.24
CA PRO A 43 -1.28 -1.36 -4.72
C PRO A 43 -0.38 -0.32 -5.40
N VAL A 44 0.90 -0.21 -5.00
CA VAL A 44 1.87 0.68 -5.65
C VAL A 44 2.17 0.22 -7.09
N LYS A 45 2.32 -1.10 -7.32
CA LYS A 45 2.48 -1.67 -8.67
C LYS A 45 1.28 -1.39 -9.56
N VAL A 46 0.07 -1.44 -9.01
CA VAL A 46 -1.15 -1.05 -9.74
C VAL A 46 -1.14 0.44 -10.08
N ALA A 47 -0.81 1.30 -9.14
CA ALA A 47 -0.73 2.74 -9.34
C ALA A 47 0.29 3.11 -10.41
N LEU A 48 1.46 2.47 -10.43
CA LEU A 48 2.51 2.65 -11.43
C LEU A 48 2.20 1.97 -12.78
N GLY A 49 1.14 1.15 -12.86
CA GLY A 49 0.78 0.44 -14.08
C GLY A 49 1.60 -0.81 -14.36
N TYR A 50 2.36 -1.30 -13.39
CA TYR A 50 3.16 -2.53 -13.53
C TYR A 50 2.29 -3.79 -13.48
N THR A 51 1.17 -3.73 -12.76
CA THR A 51 0.16 -4.78 -12.67
C THR A 51 -1.23 -4.22 -12.87
N ALA A 52 -2.15 -5.05 -13.39
CA ALA A 52 -3.54 -4.70 -13.63
C ALA A 52 -4.45 -5.86 -13.18
N PRO A 53 -4.61 -6.07 -11.86
CA PRO A 53 -5.45 -7.15 -11.35
C PRO A 53 -6.91 -6.93 -11.76
N LYS A 54 -7.62 -8.03 -12.02
CA LYS A 54 -9.05 -7.98 -12.35
C LYS A 54 -9.85 -7.46 -11.16
N ARG A 55 -10.89 -6.68 -11.44
CA ARG A 55 -11.81 -6.23 -10.40
C ARG A 55 -12.49 -7.41 -9.72
N SER A 56 -12.48 -7.42 -8.39
CA SER A 56 -13.26 -8.37 -7.62
C SER A 56 -14.76 -8.08 -7.75
N VAL A 57 -15.58 -9.12 -7.70
CA VAL A 57 -17.05 -8.97 -7.73
C VAL A 57 -17.54 -8.12 -6.56
N ILE A 58 -16.98 -8.34 -5.36
CA ILE A 58 -17.30 -7.56 -4.16
C ILE A 58 -16.91 -6.10 -4.34
N GLY A 59 -15.72 -5.83 -4.91
CA GLY A 59 -15.27 -4.48 -5.23
C GLY A 59 -16.15 -3.81 -6.28
N TRP A 60 -16.67 -4.56 -7.25
CA TRP A 60 -17.60 -4.02 -8.23
C TRP A 60 -18.93 -3.58 -7.60
N LEU A 61 -19.45 -4.38 -6.67
CA LEU A 61 -20.74 -4.09 -5.99
C LEU A 61 -20.60 -2.98 -4.94
N PHE A 62 -19.56 -3.00 -4.11
CA PHE A 62 -19.47 -2.18 -2.89
C PHE A 62 -18.31 -1.17 -2.91
N GLY A 63 -17.38 -1.25 -3.87
CA GLY A 63 -16.15 -0.46 -3.87
C GLY A 63 -16.39 1.05 -3.87
N ARG A 64 -17.41 1.54 -4.60
CA ARG A 64 -17.74 2.97 -4.65
C ARG A 64 -18.26 3.50 -3.30
N ALA A 65 -19.07 2.71 -2.60
CA ALA A 65 -19.58 3.10 -1.28
C ALA A 65 -18.47 3.02 -0.22
N ALA A 66 -17.69 1.93 -0.24
CA ALA A 66 -16.54 1.74 0.65
C ALA A 66 -15.46 2.82 0.45
N LYS A 67 -15.23 3.27 -0.79
CA LYS A 67 -14.24 4.30 -1.11
C LYS A 67 -14.44 5.57 -0.28
N LYS A 68 -15.67 6.06 -0.15
CA LYS A 68 -15.99 7.26 0.65
C LYS A 68 -15.65 7.09 2.13
N GLY A 69 -15.77 5.87 2.67
CA GLY A 69 -15.45 5.57 4.06
C GLY A 69 -13.96 5.30 4.33
N ILE A 70 -13.22 4.90 3.30
CA ILE A 70 -11.81 4.51 3.39
C ILE A 70 -10.89 5.67 3.00
N ILE A 71 -11.18 6.36 1.91
CA ILE A 71 -10.38 7.50 1.42
C ILE A 71 -10.82 8.77 2.13
N ASN A 72 -10.37 8.94 3.35
CA ASN A 72 -10.56 10.10 4.21
C ASN A 72 -9.34 10.24 5.15
N GLU A 73 -9.30 11.27 5.96
CA GLU A 73 -8.17 11.54 6.86
C GLU A 73 -8.05 10.60 8.08
N LYS A 74 -9.06 9.77 8.34
CA LYS A 74 -9.04 8.85 9.49
C LYS A 74 -8.14 7.64 9.21
N PRO A 75 -7.33 7.19 10.19
CA PRO A 75 -6.54 5.95 10.03
C PRO A 75 -7.41 4.74 9.71
N PHE A 76 -6.83 3.75 9.06
CA PHE A 76 -7.52 2.47 8.84
C PHE A 76 -7.80 1.78 10.17
N LYS A 77 -8.96 1.15 10.27
CA LYS A 77 -9.26 0.23 11.36
C LYS A 77 -8.43 -1.04 11.21
N GLN A 78 -8.04 -1.64 12.33
CA GLN A 78 -7.41 -2.96 12.32
C GLN A 78 -8.39 -4.03 11.81
N GLY A 79 -7.88 -5.04 11.11
CA GLY A 79 -8.67 -6.16 10.63
C GLY A 79 -9.59 -5.85 9.44
N LEU A 80 -9.34 -4.78 8.69
CA LEU A 80 -10.03 -4.56 7.42
C LEU A 80 -9.73 -5.70 6.44
N PRO A 81 -10.74 -6.20 5.70
CA PRO A 81 -10.51 -7.23 4.70
C PRO A 81 -9.63 -6.70 3.56
N THR A 82 -8.74 -7.57 3.10
CA THR A 82 -7.82 -7.31 1.98
C THR A 82 -8.41 -7.86 0.68
N ASP A 83 -8.28 -7.12 -0.42
CA ASP A 83 -8.61 -7.66 -1.75
C ASP A 83 -7.75 -8.89 -2.05
N SER A 84 -8.36 -9.93 -2.59
CA SER A 84 -7.69 -11.22 -2.83
C SER A 84 -6.44 -11.11 -3.71
N SER A 85 -6.39 -10.12 -4.60
CA SER A 85 -5.22 -9.88 -5.47
C SER A 85 -4.00 -9.32 -4.70
N PHE A 86 -4.19 -8.86 -3.47
CA PHE A 86 -3.14 -8.30 -2.61
C PHE A 86 -2.77 -9.21 -1.44
N VAL A 87 -3.38 -10.38 -1.34
CA VAL A 87 -3.04 -11.38 -0.31
C VAL A 87 -1.71 -12.02 -0.63
N ILE A 88 -0.82 -12.04 0.36
CA ILE A 88 0.49 -12.72 0.30
C ILE A 88 0.46 -13.87 1.31
N ASP A 89 0.41 -15.09 0.82
CA ASP A 89 0.26 -16.32 1.62
C ASP A 89 1.49 -17.24 1.57
N ASN A 90 2.46 -16.95 0.70
CA ASN A 90 3.70 -17.70 0.56
C ASN A 90 4.86 -17.04 1.32
N GLU A 91 5.94 -17.80 1.51
CA GLU A 91 7.18 -17.29 2.07
C GLU A 91 7.82 -16.23 1.16
N ARG A 92 8.41 -15.20 1.79
CA ARG A 92 9.07 -14.10 1.11
C ARG A 92 10.48 -13.88 1.69
N ASN A 93 11.40 -13.46 0.86
CA ASN A 93 12.74 -13.06 1.30
C ASN A 93 12.72 -11.61 1.80
N PHE A 94 13.10 -11.41 3.06
CA PHE A 94 13.03 -10.09 3.71
C PHE A 94 13.86 -9.03 2.98
N GLU A 95 15.11 -9.32 2.65
CA GLU A 95 16.00 -8.32 2.03
C GLU A 95 15.51 -7.91 0.63
N THR A 96 15.06 -8.89 -0.15
CA THR A 96 14.49 -8.64 -1.48
C THR A 96 13.23 -7.77 -1.38
N GLU A 97 12.27 -8.15 -0.54
CA GLU A 97 11.01 -7.41 -0.41
C GLU A 97 11.21 -6.01 0.18
N LYS A 98 12.17 -5.85 1.10
CA LYS A 98 12.52 -4.53 1.67
C LYS A 98 13.10 -3.60 0.60
N LEU A 99 14.03 -4.10 -0.20
CA LEU A 99 14.64 -3.32 -1.28
C LEU A 99 13.59 -2.93 -2.34
N GLU A 100 12.79 -3.90 -2.82
CA GLU A 100 11.75 -3.65 -3.82
C GLU A 100 10.69 -2.65 -3.31
N ALA A 101 10.28 -2.74 -2.05
CA ALA A 101 9.33 -1.79 -1.45
C ALA A 101 9.89 -0.36 -1.48
N ILE A 102 11.15 -0.17 -1.10
CA ILE A 102 11.82 1.16 -1.13
C ILE A 102 11.91 1.68 -2.57
N GLU A 103 12.38 0.87 -3.50
CA GLU A 103 12.51 1.24 -4.92
C GLU A 103 11.17 1.64 -5.54
N LEU A 104 10.10 0.89 -5.25
CA LEU A 104 8.75 1.19 -5.73
C LEU A 104 8.20 2.50 -5.16
N LEU A 105 8.44 2.80 -3.89
CA LEU A 105 8.02 4.06 -3.27
C LEU A 105 8.78 5.24 -3.87
N GLN A 106 10.08 5.10 -4.12
CA GLN A 106 10.88 6.11 -4.80
C GLN A 106 10.39 6.33 -6.24
N ALA A 107 10.09 5.25 -6.98
CA ALA A 107 9.55 5.33 -8.33
C ALA A 107 8.18 6.03 -8.35
N LEU A 108 7.30 5.74 -7.38
CA LEU A 108 5.99 6.39 -7.26
C LEU A 108 6.13 7.89 -6.95
N GLN A 109 7.02 8.24 -6.03
CA GLN A 109 7.32 9.64 -5.70
C GLN A 109 7.85 10.41 -6.92
N GLN A 110 8.79 9.81 -7.67
CA GLN A 110 9.37 10.43 -8.87
C GLN A 110 8.36 10.56 -10.02
N ALA A 111 7.46 9.58 -10.18
CA ALA A 111 6.40 9.62 -11.18
C ALA A 111 5.42 10.79 -10.92
N GLY A 112 5.19 11.11 -9.66
CA GLY A 112 4.29 12.18 -9.26
C GLY A 112 2.82 11.94 -9.66
N PRO A 113 1.93 12.91 -9.43
CA PRO A 113 0.51 12.77 -9.75
C PRO A 113 0.24 12.50 -11.24
N SER A 114 1.07 13.02 -12.12
CA SER A 114 0.94 12.83 -13.59
C SER A 114 1.37 11.45 -14.08
N GLY A 115 2.21 10.75 -13.29
CA GLY A 115 2.71 9.41 -13.62
C GLY A 115 1.80 8.28 -13.14
N ILE A 116 0.74 8.60 -12.41
CA ILE A 116 -0.25 7.60 -11.97
C ILE A 116 -1.05 7.13 -13.19
N THR A 117 -1.09 5.82 -13.39
CA THR A 117 -1.79 5.24 -14.53
C THR A 117 -3.30 5.31 -14.37
N LYS A 118 -4.00 5.07 -15.49
CA LYS A 118 -5.46 4.93 -15.50
C LYS A 118 -5.95 3.56 -15.05
N ASN A 119 -5.08 2.69 -14.53
CA ASN A 119 -5.46 1.39 -14.01
C ASN A 119 -6.38 1.56 -12.81
N LYS A 120 -7.38 0.70 -12.76
CA LYS A 120 -8.37 0.71 -11.68
C LYS A 120 -7.83 -0.09 -10.50
N HIS A 121 -8.04 0.44 -9.29
CA HIS A 121 -7.87 -0.36 -8.09
C HIS A 121 -8.85 -1.55 -8.11
N PRO A 122 -8.41 -2.79 -7.81
CA PRO A 122 -9.26 -3.99 -7.96
C PRO A 122 -10.54 -3.92 -7.11
N PHE A 123 -10.48 -3.28 -5.94
CA PHE A 123 -11.65 -3.11 -5.07
C PHE A 123 -12.38 -1.77 -5.30
N PHE A 124 -11.68 -0.63 -5.23
CA PHE A 124 -12.33 0.70 -5.27
C PHE A 124 -12.67 1.19 -6.68
N GLY A 125 -12.13 0.58 -7.72
CA GLY A 125 -12.30 1.03 -9.10
C GLY A 125 -11.40 2.22 -9.44
N LYS A 126 -11.92 3.15 -10.24
CA LYS A 126 -11.15 4.33 -10.66
C LYS A 126 -10.87 5.24 -9.46
N LEU A 127 -9.60 5.61 -9.30
CA LEU A 127 -9.11 6.57 -8.32
C LEU A 127 -8.46 7.75 -9.03
N SER A 128 -8.61 8.95 -8.45
CA SER A 128 -7.81 10.11 -8.84
C SER A 128 -6.39 10.01 -8.27
N ALA A 129 -5.48 10.89 -8.68
CA ALA A 129 -4.13 10.93 -8.13
C ALA A 129 -4.14 11.24 -6.62
N GLU A 130 -5.01 12.15 -6.17
CA GLU A 130 -5.18 12.49 -4.75
C GLU A 130 -5.77 11.33 -3.95
N GLU A 131 -6.70 10.58 -4.55
CA GLU A 131 -7.26 9.37 -3.92
C GLU A 131 -6.20 8.27 -3.79
N TRP A 132 -5.36 8.07 -4.81
CA TRP A 132 -4.22 7.16 -4.75
C TRP A 132 -3.19 7.58 -3.69
N ASP A 133 -2.88 8.88 -3.62
CA ASP A 133 -1.98 9.45 -2.61
C ASP A 133 -2.48 9.16 -1.19
N THR A 134 -3.71 9.57 -0.89
CA THR A 134 -4.35 9.35 0.41
C THR A 134 -4.38 7.86 0.77
N LEU A 135 -4.79 7.00 -0.16
CA LEU A 135 -4.87 5.56 0.06
C LEU A 135 -3.48 4.97 0.34
N THR A 136 -2.48 5.35 -0.43
CA THR A 136 -1.11 4.84 -0.30
C THR A 136 -0.50 5.22 1.05
N ILE A 137 -0.55 6.49 1.44
CA ILE A 137 -0.02 6.96 2.73
C ILE A 137 -0.72 6.24 3.90
N LYS A 138 -2.04 6.14 3.86
CA LYS A 138 -2.79 5.46 4.92
C LYS A 138 -2.47 3.97 5.00
N HIS A 139 -2.32 3.30 3.86
CA HIS A 139 -1.99 1.89 3.79
C HIS A 139 -0.59 1.62 4.34
N LEU A 140 0.38 2.41 3.94
CA LEU A 140 1.75 2.34 4.45
C LEU A 140 1.80 2.61 5.97
N ASP A 141 1.20 3.70 6.45
CA ASP A 141 1.16 4.02 7.88
C ASP A 141 0.49 2.92 8.70
N HIS A 142 -0.61 2.35 8.21
CA HIS A 142 -1.31 1.24 8.87
C HIS A 142 -0.40 0.04 9.08
N HIS A 143 0.30 -0.39 8.04
CA HIS A 143 1.17 -1.56 8.11
C HIS A 143 2.49 -1.30 8.86
N LEU A 144 3.06 -0.12 8.74
CA LEU A 144 4.25 0.22 9.52
C LEU A 144 3.93 0.27 11.02
N ARG A 145 2.79 0.83 11.42
CA ARG A 145 2.32 0.77 12.81
C ARG A 145 1.98 -0.66 13.25
N GLN A 146 1.50 -1.51 12.35
CA GLN A 146 1.28 -2.92 12.62
C GLN A 146 2.58 -3.62 13.05
N PHE A 147 3.73 -3.17 12.58
CA PHE A 147 5.05 -3.70 12.91
C PHE A 147 5.85 -2.81 13.87
N GLY A 148 5.22 -1.81 14.49
CA GLY A 148 5.79 -1.02 15.57
C GLY A 148 6.81 0.06 15.13
N VAL A 149 6.78 0.47 13.86
CA VAL A 149 7.64 1.52 13.31
C VAL A 149 6.88 2.68 12.73
#